data_f6551dd1394f0999ecf645a65c41f12d
#
_entry.id   f6551dd1394f0999ecf645a65c41f12d
#
_cell.length_a   1.000
_cell.length_b   1.000
_cell.length_c   1.000
_cell.angle_alpha   90.00
_cell.angle_beta   90.00
_cell.angle_gamma   90.00
#
_symmetry.space_group_name_H-M   'P 1'
#
loop_
_entity.id
_entity.type
_entity.pdbx_description
1 polymer ?
#
loop_
_entity_poly.entity_id
_entity_poly.type
_entity_poly.pdbx_seq_one_letter_code
_entity_poly.pdbx_strand_id
1 'polypeptide(L)' 'MTQVKSMETKTAIISIDDLKSDDLPALRQALEILPGVQSLEFSLERKVAVIDFDPKQSHLDDFLRAVLKAGFKVS' A
#
# COMPACT_ATOMS: atom_id res chain seq x y z
N MET A 1 11.23 -30.04 -7.74
CA MET A 1 11.19 -29.49 -7.38
C MET A 1 10.89 -28.65 -7.14
N THR A 2 10.59 -28.13 -6.90
CA THR A 2 10.32 -27.29 -6.71
C THR A 2 10.45 -26.56 -5.93
N GLN A 3 10.59 -25.93 -5.88
CA GLN A 3 10.75 -25.13 -5.14
C GLN A 3 10.06 -24.29 -4.88
N VAL A 4 9.81 -24.20 -4.35
CA VAL A 4 9.04 -23.31 -3.97
C VAL A 4 9.60 -22.17 -3.48
N LYS A 5 9.39 -21.36 -3.73
CA LYS A 5 9.84 -20.32 -3.29
C LYS A 5 9.14 -19.70 -2.39
N SER A 6 9.41 -19.48 -1.44
CA SER A 6 8.68 -18.80 -0.60
C SER A 6 8.90 -17.42 -0.79
N MET A 7 7.95 -16.77 -1.23
CA MET A 7 7.97 -15.42 -1.28
C MET A 7 7.49 -14.95 -0.02
N GLU A 8 8.22 -14.22 0.73
CA GLU A 8 7.73 -13.53 1.90
C GLU A 8 6.74 -12.48 1.47
N THR A 9 5.66 -12.37 2.20
CA THR A 9 4.68 -11.30 1.98
C THR A 9 4.42 -10.64 3.32
N LYS A 10 4.53 -9.33 3.35
CA LYS A 10 4.17 -8.56 4.52
C LYS A 10 2.98 -7.68 4.22
N THR A 11 2.25 -7.33 5.25
CA THR A 11 1.07 -6.51 5.12
C THR A 11 1.31 -5.19 5.84
N ALA A 12 1.14 -4.09 5.13
CA ALA A 12 1.21 -2.75 5.70
C ALA A 12 -0.19 -2.19 5.79
N ILE A 13 -0.51 -1.59 6.93
CA ILE A 13 -1.79 -0.93 7.12
C ILE A 13 -1.50 0.53 7.40
N ILE A 14 -1.98 1.41 6.52
CA ILE A 14 -1.68 2.83 6.61
C ILE A 14 -2.98 3.58 6.83
N SER A 15 -3.04 4.33 7.93
CA SER A 15 -4.19 5.19 8.20
C SER A 15 -4.05 6.48 7.40
N ILE A 16 -5.08 6.82 6.66
CA ILE A 16 -5.07 7.99 5.79
C ILE A 16 -6.16 8.95 6.23
N ASP A 17 -5.77 10.18 6.58
CA ASP A 17 -6.71 11.19 7.02
C ASP A 17 -7.69 11.54 5.91
N ASP A 18 -8.95 11.62 6.27
CA ASP A 18 -10.01 12.07 5.35
C ASP A 18 -10.11 11.25 4.08
N LEU A 19 -9.83 9.96 4.18
CA LEU A 19 -9.92 9.09 3.01
C LEU A 19 -11.36 9.03 2.50
N LYS A 20 -11.52 9.31 1.21
CA LYS A 20 -12.83 9.31 0.56
C LYS A 20 -12.76 8.46 -0.69
N SER A 21 -13.92 8.04 -1.17
CA SER A 21 -13.97 7.19 -2.35
C SER A 21 -13.34 7.86 -3.56
N ASP A 22 -13.45 9.19 -3.66
CA ASP A 22 -12.87 9.92 -4.78
C ASP A 22 -11.35 9.87 -4.78
N ASP A 23 -10.75 9.58 -3.62
CA ASP A 23 -9.30 9.54 -3.51
C ASP A 23 -8.71 8.20 -3.92
N LEU A 24 -9.54 7.16 -4.00
CA LEU A 24 -9.03 5.81 -4.21
C LEU A 24 -8.29 5.63 -5.54
N PRO A 25 -8.77 6.17 -6.66
CA PRO A 25 -8.01 5.99 -7.90
C PRO A 25 -6.61 6.58 -7.84
N ALA A 26 -6.46 7.75 -7.24
CA ALA A 26 -5.15 8.40 -7.14
C ALA A 26 -4.23 7.62 -6.22
N LEU A 27 -4.75 7.16 -5.08
CA LEU A 27 -3.96 6.38 -4.13
C LEU A 27 -3.57 5.04 -4.72
N ARG A 28 -4.51 4.39 -5.40
CA ARG A 28 -4.22 3.10 -6.02
C ARG A 28 -3.09 3.26 -7.03
N GLN A 29 -3.16 4.27 -7.85
CA GLN A 29 -2.13 4.48 -8.85
C GLN A 29 -0.78 4.77 -8.21
N ALA A 30 -0.77 5.58 -7.15
CA ALA A 30 0.47 5.94 -6.48
C ALA A 30 1.13 4.73 -5.80
N LEU A 31 0.33 3.81 -5.29
CA LEU A 31 0.86 2.67 -4.56
C LEU A 31 1.13 1.46 -5.45
N GLU A 32 0.32 1.27 -6.47
CA GLU A 32 0.50 0.11 -7.36
C GLU A 32 1.79 0.14 -8.15
N ILE A 33 2.31 1.32 -8.40
CA ILE A 33 3.53 1.42 -9.18
C ILE A 33 4.78 1.03 -8.41
N LEU A 34 4.66 0.88 -7.09
CA LEU A 34 5.81 0.51 -6.29
C LEU A 34 6.13 -0.96 -6.47
N PRO A 35 7.43 -1.31 -6.52
CA PRO A 35 7.80 -2.70 -6.78
C PRO A 35 7.38 -3.61 -5.64
N GLY A 36 6.97 -4.82 -6.00
CA GLY A 36 6.66 -5.83 -5.01
C GLY A 36 5.26 -5.77 -4.43
N VAL A 37 4.45 -4.80 -4.85
CA VAL A 37 3.06 -4.72 -4.37
C VAL A 37 2.29 -5.89 -4.98
N GLN A 38 1.69 -6.70 -4.11
CA GLN A 38 0.98 -7.89 -4.55
C GLN A 38 -0.53 -7.69 -4.51
N SER A 39 -1.02 -6.98 -3.51
CA SER A 39 -2.42 -6.64 -3.46
C SER A 39 -2.60 -5.33 -2.71
N LEU A 40 -3.70 -4.67 -2.97
CA LEU A 40 -3.98 -3.36 -2.42
C LEU A 40 -5.47 -3.24 -2.20
N GLU A 41 -5.85 -2.95 -0.98
CA GLU A 41 -7.24 -2.77 -0.62
C GLU A 41 -7.40 -1.53 0.23
N PHE A 42 -8.57 -0.93 0.17
CA PHE A 42 -8.88 0.24 0.97
C PHE A 42 -10.14 -0.01 1.78
N SER A 43 -10.16 0.53 2.98
CA SER A 43 -11.35 0.54 3.79
C SER A 43 -11.72 1.99 4.08
N LEU A 44 -12.84 2.43 3.49
CA LEU A 44 -13.30 3.79 3.73
C LEU A 44 -13.83 3.95 5.15
N GLU A 45 -14.40 2.89 5.67
CA GLU A 45 -14.94 2.92 7.02
C GLU A 45 -13.85 3.16 8.04
N ARG A 46 -12.71 2.50 7.85
CA ARG A 46 -11.58 2.62 8.77
C ARG A 46 -10.57 3.64 8.31
N LYS A 47 -10.72 4.11 7.09
CA LYS A 47 -9.81 5.09 6.49
C LYS A 47 -8.39 4.57 6.44
N VAL A 48 -8.24 3.34 5.97
CA VAL A 48 -6.93 2.72 5.87
C VAL A 48 -6.72 2.12 4.50
N ALA A 49 -5.45 2.01 4.12
CA ALA A 49 -5.02 1.25 2.98
C ALA A 49 -4.29 0.01 3.49
N VAL A 50 -4.61 -1.14 2.93
CA VAL A 50 -3.97 -2.40 3.29
C VAL A 50 -3.19 -2.87 2.08
N ILE A 51 -1.88 -3.04 2.24
CA ILE A 51 -0.98 -3.37 1.15
C ILE A 51 -0.23 -4.64 1.48
N ASP A 52 -0.38 -5.65 0.64
CA ASP A 52 0.46 -6.84 0.72
C ASP A 52 1.61 -6.68 -0.24
N PHE A 53 2.82 -6.85 0.24
CA PHE A 53 3.99 -6.54 -0.57
C PHE A 53 5.16 -7.46 -0.23
N ASP A 54 6.10 -7.53 -1.15
CA ASP A 54 7.34 -8.26 -0.98
C ASP A 54 8.33 -7.36 -0.23
N PRO A 55 8.70 -7.70 1.01
CA PRO A 55 9.58 -6.82 1.80
C PRO A 55 10.99 -6.72 1.25
N LYS A 56 11.34 -7.54 0.28
CA LYS A 56 12.63 -7.43 -0.37
C LYS A 56 12.67 -6.34 -1.43
N GLN A 57 11.50 -5.94 -1.92
CA GLN A 57 11.43 -4.96 -2.99
C GLN A 57 10.98 -3.59 -2.52
N SER A 58 10.16 -3.53 -1.48
CA SER A 58 9.69 -2.25 -0.96
C SER A 58 9.59 -2.33 0.55
N HIS A 59 9.54 -1.18 1.17
CA HIS A 59 9.46 -1.05 2.62
C HIS A 59 8.27 -0.17 2.97
N LEU A 60 7.86 -0.23 4.22
CA LEU A 60 6.75 0.59 4.69
C LEU A 60 6.98 2.07 4.39
N ASP A 61 8.22 2.54 4.56
CA ASP A 61 8.54 3.95 4.30
C ASP A 61 8.24 4.34 2.86
N ASP A 62 8.41 3.43 1.93
CA ASP A 62 8.12 3.71 0.52
C ASP A 62 6.65 4.01 0.32
N PHE A 63 5.79 3.24 0.99
CA PHE A 63 4.35 3.44 0.86
C PHE A 63 3.92 4.73 1.54
N LEU A 64 4.47 5.01 2.72
CA LEU A 64 4.15 6.25 3.42
C LEU A 64 4.55 7.46 2.59
N ARG A 65 5.74 7.38 1.99
CA ARG A 65 6.23 8.47 1.16
C ARG A 65 5.35 8.67 -0.06
N ALA A 66 4.92 7.58 -0.67
CA ALA A 66 4.06 7.66 -1.85
C ALA A 66 2.71 8.30 -1.52
N VAL A 67 2.15 7.97 -0.36
CA VAL A 67 0.89 8.55 0.07
C VAL A 67 1.05 10.06 0.30
N LEU A 68 2.11 10.45 0.99
CA LEU A 68 2.37 11.86 1.25
C LEU A 68 2.62 12.62 -0.03
N LYS A 69 3.36 12.00 -0.95
CA LYS A 69 3.67 12.65 -2.22
C LYS A 69 2.43 12.85 -3.06
N ALA A 70 1.44 11.97 -2.91
CA ALA A 70 0.17 12.11 -3.64
C ALA A 70 -0.73 13.17 -3.03
N GLY A 71 -0.31 13.79 -1.93
CA GLY A 71 -1.07 14.89 -1.34
C GLY A 71 -1.95 14.49 -0.16
N PHE A 72 -1.77 13.29 0.35
CA PHE A 72 -2.58 12.81 1.47
C PHE A 72 -1.78 12.85 2.77
N LYS A 73 -2.47 12.75 3.87
CA LYS A 73 -1.84 12.74 5.18
C LYS A 73 -2.06 11.39 5.84
N VAL A 74 -1.04 10.94 6.55
CA VAL A 74 -1.16 9.70 7.32
C VAL A 74 -1.33 10.07 8.78
N SER A 75 -2.09 9.24 9.49
CA SER A 75 -2.29 9.48 10.91
C SER A 75 -1.55 8.49 11.77
#